data_1f62e3bc7242afb9bc093555107bd6ca
#
_entry.id   1f62e3bc7242afb9bc093555107bd6ca
#
_cell.length_a   1.000
_cell.length_b   1.000
_cell.length_c   1.000
_cell.angle_alpha   90.00
_cell.angle_beta   90.00
_cell.angle_gamma   90.00
#
_symmetry.space_group_name_H-M   'P 1'
#
loop_
_entity.id
_entity.type
_entity.pdbx_description
1 polymer ?
#
loop_
_entity_poly.entity_id
_entity_poly.type
_entity_poly.pdbx_seq_one_letter_code
_entity_poly.pdbx_strand_id
1 'polypeptide(L)'
;RDSIEGCRRVTEYAAEKGISTMVENHGYFAQDSDRVEKLVTGVANPNFGLLVDMGNFACADDPSDKAVGRVAKYVKHVHAKDFHIKSGSEPDPGRGFFRSRAGNYLRGAVIGHGNIPVAQCIGILKRAGYDKYVSIEFEGIEQTLTGIEIGLENLKRFIAMAE
;
A
#
# COMPACT_ATOMS: atom_id res chain seq x y z
N ARG A 1 -15.21 13.87 -8.98
CA ARG A 1 -15.04 14.52 -10.31
C ARG A 1 -13.77 15.34 -10.36
N ASP A 2 -13.56 16.27 -9.44
CA ASP A 2 -12.44 17.22 -9.45
C ASP A 2 -11.07 16.53 -9.31
N SER A 3 -10.96 15.51 -8.46
CA SER A 3 -9.72 14.75 -8.30
C SER A 3 -9.31 13.98 -9.58
N ILE A 4 -10.28 13.40 -10.29
CA ILE A 4 -10.02 12.68 -11.55
C ILE A 4 -9.52 13.65 -12.61
N GLU A 5 -10.18 14.81 -12.76
CA GLU A 5 -9.78 15.82 -13.75
C GLU A 5 -8.40 16.41 -13.40
N GLY A 6 -8.14 16.72 -12.12
CA GLY A 6 -6.85 17.20 -11.68
C GLY A 6 -5.72 16.20 -11.98
N CYS A 7 -5.91 14.92 -11.64
CA CYS A 7 -4.95 13.86 -11.96
C CYS A 7 -4.74 13.72 -13.47
N ARG A 8 -5.80 13.77 -14.26
CA ARG A 8 -5.71 13.68 -15.73
C ARG A 8 -4.83 14.78 -16.31
N ARG A 9 -5.08 16.01 -15.96
CA ARG A 9 -4.30 17.18 -16.46
C ARG A 9 -2.84 17.10 -16.08
N VAL A 10 -2.53 16.73 -14.83
CA VAL A 10 -1.14 16.53 -14.37
C VAL A 10 -0.48 15.40 -15.16
N THR A 11 -1.20 14.29 -15.37
CA THR A 11 -0.70 13.13 -16.11
C THR A 11 -0.41 13.44 -17.57
N GLU A 12 -1.29 14.19 -18.24
CA GLU A 12 -1.09 14.63 -19.63
C GLU A 12 0.17 15.49 -19.75
N TYR A 13 0.31 16.49 -18.88
CA TYR A 13 1.52 17.32 -18.87
C TYR A 13 2.80 16.53 -18.57
N ALA A 14 2.74 15.60 -17.61
CA ALA A 14 3.89 14.75 -17.26
C ALA A 14 4.29 13.81 -18.43
N ALA A 15 3.30 13.29 -19.16
CA ALA A 15 3.54 12.44 -20.33
C ALA A 15 4.35 13.15 -21.42
N GLU A 16 4.14 14.45 -21.65
CA GLU A 16 4.95 15.27 -22.57
C GLU A 16 6.44 15.32 -22.18
N LYS A 17 6.74 15.05 -20.90
CA LYS A 17 8.10 15.03 -20.34
C LYS A 17 8.65 13.61 -20.18
N GLY A 18 7.93 12.58 -20.63
CA GLY A 18 8.30 11.18 -20.44
C GLY A 18 8.18 10.69 -18.99
N ILE A 19 7.39 11.37 -18.15
CA ILE A 19 7.24 11.07 -16.73
C ILE A 19 5.87 10.43 -16.50
N SER A 20 5.86 9.23 -15.88
CA SER A 20 4.62 8.60 -15.39
C SER A 20 4.19 9.20 -14.06
N THR A 21 2.89 9.26 -13.85
CA THR A 21 2.29 9.70 -12.60
C THR A 21 1.53 8.57 -11.93
N MET A 22 1.35 8.67 -10.62
CA MET A 22 0.61 7.68 -9.84
C MET A 22 -0.04 8.33 -8.63
N VAL A 23 -1.08 7.70 -8.11
CA VAL A 23 -1.67 8.01 -6.80
C VAL A 23 -1.35 6.87 -5.84
N GLU A 24 -1.09 7.22 -4.59
CA GLU A 24 -0.98 6.25 -3.51
C GLU A 24 -2.34 6.01 -2.86
N ASN A 25 -2.61 4.76 -2.46
CA ASN A 25 -3.74 4.43 -1.59
C ASN A 25 -3.44 4.92 -0.17
N HIS A 26 -3.73 6.19 0.09
CA HIS A 26 -3.41 6.87 1.34
C HIS A 26 -4.51 7.85 1.73
N GLY A 27 -4.67 8.08 3.05
CA GLY A 27 -5.60 9.04 3.60
C GLY A 27 -7.08 8.66 3.39
N TYR A 28 -7.97 9.56 3.74
CA TYR A 28 -9.40 9.26 3.86
C TYR A 28 -10.14 9.07 2.52
N PHE A 29 -9.66 9.65 1.43
CA PHE A 29 -10.36 9.65 0.16
C PHE A 29 -10.05 8.45 -0.72
N ALA A 30 -8.80 8.18 -0.96
CA ALA A 30 -8.32 7.16 -1.90
C ALA A 30 -7.48 6.11 -1.15
N GLN A 31 -8.07 5.43 -0.18
CA GLN A 31 -7.36 4.48 0.67
C GLN A 31 -7.80 3.04 0.43
N ASP A 32 -9.09 2.76 0.33
CA ASP A 32 -9.58 1.43 -0.01
C ASP A 32 -9.47 1.12 -1.52
N SER A 33 -9.39 -0.16 -1.85
CA SER A 33 -9.15 -0.64 -3.22
C SER A 33 -10.24 -0.23 -4.20
N ASP A 34 -11.51 -0.14 -3.76
CA ASP A 34 -12.62 0.28 -4.60
C ASP A 34 -12.49 1.74 -5.04
N ARG A 35 -12.10 2.63 -4.11
CA ARG A 35 -11.94 4.05 -4.41
C ARG A 35 -10.73 4.34 -5.28
N VAL A 36 -9.59 3.71 -5.01
CA VAL A 36 -8.39 3.90 -5.84
C VAL A 36 -8.60 3.32 -7.24
N GLU A 37 -9.28 2.18 -7.37
CA GLU A 37 -9.63 1.63 -8.69
C GLU A 37 -10.52 2.60 -9.48
N LYS A 38 -11.55 3.16 -8.84
CA LYS A 38 -12.41 4.19 -9.46
C LYS A 38 -11.64 5.43 -9.89
N LEU A 39 -10.67 5.85 -9.09
CA LEU A 39 -9.85 7.01 -9.44
C LEU A 39 -8.97 6.70 -10.66
N VAL A 40 -8.23 5.59 -10.64
CA VAL A 40 -7.33 5.22 -11.73
C VAL A 40 -8.10 5.00 -13.04
N THR A 41 -9.21 4.24 -12.98
CA THR A 41 -10.06 4.01 -14.16
C THR A 41 -10.76 5.28 -14.65
N GLY A 42 -11.12 6.18 -13.75
CA GLY A 42 -11.70 7.48 -14.08
C GLY A 42 -10.72 8.43 -14.76
N VAL A 43 -9.44 8.42 -14.40
CA VAL A 43 -8.38 9.17 -15.10
C VAL A 43 -8.20 8.65 -16.51
N ALA A 44 -8.31 7.33 -16.71
CA ALA A 44 -8.29 6.65 -18.01
C ALA A 44 -7.09 7.05 -18.89
N ASN A 45 -5.90 7.14 -18.31
CA ASN A 45 -4.66 7.48 -19.02
C ASN A 45 -3.59 6.41 -18.72
N PRO A 46 -2.97 5.77 -19.73
CA PRO A 46 -1.97 4.72 -19.51
C PRO A 46 -0.71 5.20 -18.78
N ASN A 47 -0.44 6.52 -18.80
CA ASN A 47 0.66 7.12 -18.07
C ASN A 47 0.36 7.38 -16.59
N PHE A 48 -0.90 7.17 -16.16
CA PHE A 48 -1.35 7.22 -14.77
C PHE A 48 -1.48 5.82 -14.19
N GLY A 49 -1.14 5.63 -12.92
CA GLY A 49 -1.28 4.34 -12.24
C GLY A 49 -1.38 4.48 -10.74
N LEU A 50 -1.06 3.40 -10.05
CA LEU A 50 -1.15 3.29 -8.61
C LEU A 50 0.23 3.01 -8.00
N LEU A 51 0.58 3.76 -6.97
CA LEU A 51 1.52 3.34 -5.96
C LEU A 51 0.71 2.55 -4.93
N VAL A 52 0.93 1.25 -4.86
CA VAL A 52 0.29 0.38 -3.87
C VAL A 52 1.11 0.37 -2.60
N ASP A 53 0.56 0.89 -1.51
CA ASP A 53 1.01 0.58 -0.17
C ASP A 53 0.17 -0.56 0.40
N MET A 54 0.83 -1.69 0.72
CA MET A 54 0.16 -2.91 1.18
C MET A 54 -0.51 -2.72 2.55
N GLY A 55 0.09 -1.92 3.43
CA GLY A 55 -0.39 -1.68 4.78
C GLY A 55 -1.56 -0.71 4.84
N ASN A 56 -1.56 0.32 3.99
CA ASN A 56 -2.56 1.38 4.04
C ASN A 56 -4.00 0.90 3.78
N PHE A 57 -4.19 -0.23 3.10
CA PHE A 57 -5.52 -0.84 2.97
C PHE A 57 -6.13 -1.21 4.32
N ALA A 58 -5.30 -1.66 5.29
CA ALA A 58 -5.77 -1.99 6.63
C ALA A 58 -6.29 -0.76 7.39
N CYS A 59 -5.82 0.45 7.09
CA CYS A 59 -6.36 1.68 7.67
C CYS A 59 -7.82 1.93 7.26
N ALA A 60 -8.23 1.35 6.12
CA ALA A 60 -9.61 1.37 5.62
C ALA A 60 -10.38 0.07 5.93
N ASP A 61 -9.78 -0.84 6.72
CA ASP A 61 -10.29 -2.18 7.01
C ASP A 61 -10.54 -3.03 5.74
N ASP A 62 -9.80 -2.75 4.67
CA ASP A 62 -9.81 -3.51 3.42
C ASP A 62 -8.70 -4.58 3.50
N PRO A 63 -9.01 -5.89 3.41
CA PRO A 63 -8.00 -6.94 3.49
C PRO A 63 -6.93 -6.78 2.42
N SER A 64 -5.68 -6.60 2.82
CA SER A 64 -4.58 -6.18 1.95
C SER A 64 -4.34 -7.12 0.77
N ASP A 65 -4.42 -8.44 0.95
CA ASP A 65 -4.27 -9.43 -0.11
C ASP A 65 -5.36 -9.31 -1.18
N LYS A 66 -6.61 -9.12 -0.75
CA LYS A 66 -7.74 -8.92 -1.67
C LYS A 66 -7.66 -7.57 -2.37
N ALA A 67 -7.31 -6.53 -1.62
CA ALA A 67 -7.15 -5.18 -2.14
C ALA A 67 -6.05 -5.12 -3.20
N VAL A 68 -4.86 -5.66 -2.89
CA VAL A 68 -3.75 -5.77 -3.85
C VAL A 68 -4.18 -6.56 -5.08
N GLY A 69 -4.87 -7.70 -4.90
CA GLY A 69 -5.37 -8.51 -6.03
C GLY A 69 -6.29 -7.73 -6.97
N ARG A 70 -7.16 -6.87 -6.42
CA ARG A 70 -8.07 -6.03 -7.20
C ARG A 70 -7.32 -5.02 -8.07
N VAL A 71 -6.29 -4.39 -7.53
CA VAL A 71 -5.63 -3.24 -8.17
C VAL A 71 -4.30 -3.56 -8.84
N ALA A 72 -3.82 -4.80 -8.76
CA ALA A 72 -2.49 -5.22 -9.22
C ALA A 72 -2.17 -4.77 -10.65
N LYS A 73 -3.13 -4.81 -11.56
CA LYS A 73 -2.97 -4.42 -12.98
C LYS A 73 -2.65 -2.92 -13.21
N TYR A 74 -2.88 -2.09 -12.20
CA TYR A 74 -2.64 -0.65 -12.30
C TYR A 74 -1.34 -0.20 -11.62
N VAL A 75 -0.60 -1.13 -11.01
CA VAL A 75 0.53 -0.82 -10.14
C VAL A 75 1.73 -0.32 -10.94
N LYS A 76 2.26 0.83 -10.55
CA LYS A 76 3.50 1.42 -11.09
C LYS A 76 4.64 1.41 -10.06
N HIS A 77 4.31 1.43 -8.77
CA HIS A 77 5.25 1.33 -7.66
C HIS A 77 4.59 0.63 -6.46
N VAL A 78 5.40 0.10 -5.56
CA VAL A 78 4.93 -0.64 -4.39
C VAL A 78 5.65 -0.17 -3.12
N HIS A 79 4.87 0.11 -2.08
CA HIS A 79 5.36 0.22 -0.71
C HIS A 79 5.02 -1.06 0.07
N ALA A 80 6.04 -1.66 0.66
CA ALA A 80 5.87 -2.68 1.68
C ALA A 80 5.79 -1.98 3.04
N LYS A 81 4.63 -2.06 3.65
CA LYS A 81 4.32 -1.54 5.00
C LYS A 81 3.59 -2.62 5.78
N ASP A 82 3.89 -2.72 7.06
CA ASP A 82 3.25 -3.70 7.94
C ASP A 82 2.68 -3.02 9.19
N PHE A 83 1.61 -3.59 9.74
CA PHE A 83 0.95 -3.12 10.95
C PHE A 83 0.66 -4.27 11.90
N HIS A 84 0.85 -4.04 13.19
CA HIS A 84 0.15 -4.78 14.23
C HIS A 84 -1.31 -4.33 14.26
N ILE A 85 -2.24 -5.29 14.24
CA ILE A 85 -3.68 -5.01 14.21
C ILE A 85 -4.33 -5.68 15.42
N LYS A 86 -5.11 -4.89 16.18
CA LYS A 86 -5.95 -5.37 17.28
C LYS A 86 -7.40 -5.01 17.03
N SER A 87 -8.30 -5.88 17.50
CA SER A 87 -9.75 -5.61 17.40
C SER A 87 -10.13 -4.34 18.13
N GLY A 88 -11.00 -3.53 17.53
CA GLY A 88 -11.59 -2.36 18.18
C GLY A 88 -12.47 -2.68 19.38
N SER A 89 -12.83 -3.96 19.58
CA SER A 89 -13.53 -4.45 20.77
C SER A 89 -12.62 -4.73 21.96
N GLU A 90 -11.29 -4.76 21.75
CA GLU A 90 -10.32 -4.90 22.81
C GLU A 90 -10.11 -3.56 23.56
N PRO A 91 -9.60 -3.59 24.80
CA PRO A 91 -9.17 -2.38 25.49
C PRO A 91 -8.16 -1.59 24.66
N ASP A 92 -8.22 -0.25 24.73
CA ASP A 92 -7.28 0.63 24.04
C ASP A 92 -5.83 0.26 24.42
N PRO A 93 -4.98 -0.14 23.46
CA PRO A 93 -3.60 -0.52 23.74
C PRO A 93 -2.69 0.68 24.07
N GLY A 94 -3.20 1.90 23.97
CA GLY A 94 -2.51 3.11 24.36
C GLY A 94 -1.55 3.66 23.32
N ARG A 95 -0.51 4.31 23.79
CA ARG A 95 0.45 5.08 22.97
C ARG A 95 1.06 4.24 21.82
N GLY A 96 1.07 4.83 20.64
CA GLY A 96 1.64 4.24 19.41
C GLY A 96 0.59 3.59 18.52
N PHE A 97 -0.63 3.36 19.01
CA PHE A 97 -1.73 2.87 18.21
C PHE A 97 -2.65 4.02 17.74
N PHE A 98 -3.18 3.85 16.55
CA PHE A 98 -4.24 4.70 15.98
C PHE A 98 -5.42 3.84 15.52
N ARG A 99 -6.53 4.46 15.17
CA ARG A 99 -7.72 3.72 14.75
C ARG A 99 -7.87 3.65 13.25
N SER A 100 -8.26 2.47 12.76
CA SER A 100 -8.74 2.27 11.40
C SER A 100 -10.11 2.94 11.20
N ARG A 101 -10.62 2.92 9.97
CA ARG A 101 -11.94 3.43 9.62
C ARG A 101 -13.07 2.75 10.41
N ALA A 102 -13.00 1.44 10.63
CA ALA A 102 -13.99 0.68 11.41
C ALA A 102 -13.68 0.65 12.92
N GLY A 103 -12.61 1.29 13.37
CA GLY A 103 -12.27 1.43 14.78
C GLY A 103 -11.33 0.35 15.33
N ASN A 104 -10.72 -0.48 14.49
CA ASN A 104 -9.63 -1.38 14.91
C ASN A 104 -8.38 -0.55 15.27
N TYR A 105 -7.52 -1.12 16.11
CA TYR A 105 -6.27 -0.46 16.49
C TYR A 105 -5.11 -0.94 15.62
N LEU A 106 -4.39 -0.01 15.02
CA LEU A 106 -3.22 -0.27 14.19
C LEU A 106 -1.99 0.42 14.76
N ARG A 107 -0.84 -0.24 14.65
CA ARG A 107 0.48 0.32 14.95
C ARG A 107 1.46 -0.17 13.90
N GLY A 108 2.30 0.72 13.36
CA GLY A 108 3.36 0.32 12.44
C GLY A 108 4.23 -0.79 13.01
N ALA A 109 4.64 -1.71 12.14
CA ALA A 109 5.45 -2.87 12.49
C ALA A 109 6.63 -3.03 11.52
N VAL A 110 7.68 -3.70 11.97
CA VAL A 110 8.72 -4.22 11.08
C VAL A 110 8.08 -5.19 10.08
N ILE A 111 8.43 -5.08 8.81
CA ILE A 111 7.88 -5.96 7.76
C ILE A 111 8.06 -7.43 8.13
N GLY A 112 6.94 -8.16 8.14
CA GLY A 112 6.89 -9.57 8.54
C GLY A 112 6.69 -9.82 10.03
N HIS A 113 6.65 -8.77 10.85
CA HIS A 113 6.32 -8.88 12.27
C HIS A 113 4.87 -8.52 12.59
N GLY A 114 4.18 -7.89 11.66
CA GLY A 114 2.79 -7.46 11.80
C GLY A 114 1.79 -8.47 11.29
N ASN A 115 0.60 -7.96 10.97
CA ASN A 115 -0.54 -8.75 10.54
C ASN A 115 -0.84 -8.59 9.04
N ILE A 116 -0.13 -7.72 8.34
CA ILE A 116 -0.31 -7.57 6.88
C ILE A 116 0.27 -8.81 6.19
N PRO A 117 -0.48 -9.48 5.30
CA PRO A 117 -0.01 -10.66 4.61
C PRO A 117 0.96 -10.29 3.48
N VAL A 118 2.12 -9.71 3.84
CA VAL A 118 3.11 -9.14 2.90
C VAL A 118 3.57 -10.19 1.88
N ALA A 119 3.86 -11.41 2.31
CA ALA A 119 4.30 -12.48 1.40
C ALA A 119 3.23 -12.81 0.34
N GLN A 120 1.95 -12.85 0.73
CA GLN A 120 0.83 -13.10 -0.19
C GLN A 120 0.68 -11.92 -1.17
N CYS A 121 0.79 -10.68 -0.69
CA CYS A 121 0.74 -9.48 -1.52
C CYS A 121 1.85 -9.48 -2.59
N ILE A 122 3.09 -9.82 -2.19
CA ILE A 122 4.22 -9.98 -3.13
C ILE A 122 3.91 -11.05 -4.18
N GLY A 123 3.41 -12.22 -3.78
CA GLY A 123 3.04 -13.29 -4.72
C GLY A 123 1.94 -12.87 -5.71
N ILE A 124 0.95 -12.08 -5.26
CA ILE A 124 -0.11 -11.55 -6.12
C ILE A 124 0.48 -10.57 -7.16
N LEU A 125 1.32 -9.64 -6.72
CA LEU A 125 1.96 -8.67 -7.60
C LEU A 125 2.84 -9.35 -8.64
N LYS A 126 3.63 -10.34 -8.25
CA LYS A 126 4.46 -11.12 -9.16
C LYS A 126 3.63 -11.86 -10.21
N ARG A 127 2.56 -12.54 -9.82
CA ARG A 127 1.64 -13.20 -10.77
C ARG A 127 0.94 -12.21 -11.71
N ALA A 128 0.76 -10.95 -11.29
CA ALA A 128 0.24 -9.88 -12.13
C ALA A 128 1.30 -9.27 -13.07
N GLY A 129 2.54 -9.75 -13.04
CA GLY A 129 3.64 -9.27 -13.89
C GLY A 129 4.38 -8.05 -13.36
N TYR A 130 4.24 -7.72 -12.07
CA TYR A 130 5.02 -6.64 -11.48
C TYR A 130 6.47 -7.07 -11.26
N ASP A 131 7.40 -6.34 -11.89
CA ASP A 131 8.84 -6.62 -11.92
C ASP A 131 9.71 -5.42 -11.50
N LYS A 132 9.09 -4.41 -10.86
CA LYS A 132 9.76 -3.16 -10.48
C LYS A 132 10.15 -3.15 -9.00
N TYR A 133 10.50 -1.96 -8.50
CA TYR A 133 10.96 -1.77 -7.14
C TYR A 133 9.85 -1.91 -6.10
N VAL A 134 10.20 -2.49 -4.95
CA VAL A 134 9.40 -2.50 -3.74
C VAL A 134 10.16 -1.71 -2.68
N SER A 135 9.63 -0.56 -2.30
CA SER A 135 10.20 0.28 -1.25
C SER A 135 9.66 -0.11 0.12
N ILE A 136 10.50 -0.05 1.14
CA ILE A 136 10.07 -0.23 2.53
C ILE A 136 9.57 1.10 3.06
N GLU A 137 8.37 1.10 3.64
CA GLU A 137 7.85 2.21 4.42
C GLU A 137 7.65 1.75 5.87
N PHE A 138 8.56 2.19 6.76
CA PHE A 138 8.57 1.78 8.16
C PHE A 138 8.01 2.89 9.05
N GLU A 139 6.94 2.59 9.76
CA GLU A 139 6.26 3.50 10.70
C GLU A 139 6.14 2.89 12.11
N GLY A 140 7.01 1.94 12.44
CA GLY A 140 7.06 1.31 13.77
C GLY A 140 7.64 2.23 14.85
N ILE A 141 7.55 1.79 16.10
CA ILE A 141 8.14 2.48 17.26
C ILE A 141 9.54 1.99 17.58
N GLU A 142 9.99 0.96 16.90
CA GLU A 142 11.32 0.38 17.01
C GLU A 142 12.38 1.37 16.46
N GLN A 143 13.65 1.15 16.82
CA GLN A 143 14.73 1.96 16.28
C GLN A 143 14.73 1.88 14.74
N THR A 144 14.67 3.02 14.06
CA THR A 144 14.34 3.12 12.63
C THR A 144 15.27 2.30 11.74
N LEU A 145 16.59 2.44 11.90
CA LEU A 145 17.54 1.70 11.06
C LEU A 145 17.45 0.19 11.28
N THR A 146 17.34 -0.25 12.53
CA THR A 146 17.15 -1.66 12.88
C THR A 146 15.84 -2.21 12.28
N GLY A 147 14.75 -1.44 12.38
CA GLY A 147 13.47 -1.84 11.81
C GLY A 147 13.50 -1.98 10.29
N ILE A 148 14.21 -1.08 9.61
CA ILE A 148 14.39 -1.13 8.15
C ILE A 148 15.29 -2.30 7.75
N GLU A 149 16.39 -2.54 8.47
CA GLU A 149 17.34 -3.63 8.21
C GLU A 149 16.65 -5.00 8.29
N ILE A 150 15.97 -5.28 9.42
CA ILE A 150 15.19 -6.51 9.61
C ILE A 150 14.08 -6.62 8.56
N GLY A 151 13.37 -5.51 8.30
CA GLY A 151 12.31 -5.45 7.29
C GLY A 151 12.82 -5.79 5.90
N LEU A 152 14.02 -5.33 5.53
CA LEU A 152 14.65 -5.63 4.24
C LEU A 152 15.03 -7.12 4.12
N GLU A 153 15.56 -7.72 5.18
CA GLU A 153 15.87 -9.15 5.22
C GLU A 153 14.60 -9.99 5.02
N ASN A 154 13.53 -9.64 5.74
CA ASN A 154 12.24 -10.32 5.62
C ASN A 154 11.63 -10.15 4.23
N LEU A 155 11.67 -8.93 3.67
CA LEU A 155 11.12 -8.64 2.35
C LEU A 155 11.86 -9.43 1.25
N LYS A 156 13.19 -9.49 1.30
CA LYS A 156 14.00 -10.31 0.37
C LYS A 156 13.60 -11.78 0.44
N ARG A 157 13.39 -12.31 1.64
CA ARG A 157 12.92 -13.69 1.84
C ARG A 157 11.54 -13.91 1.22
N PHE A 158 10.58 -12.98 1.41
CA PHE A 158 9.25 -13.10 0.84
C PHE A 158 9.24 -13.01 -0.70
N ILE A 159 10.12 -12.19 -1.27
CA ILE A 159 10.30 -12.10 -2.73
C ILE A 159 10.83 -13.43 -3.29
N ALA A 160 11.82 -14.03 -2.63
CA ALA A 160 12.37 -15.32 -3.03
C ALA A 160 11.34 -16.46 -2.90
N MET A 161 10.48 -16.42 -1.88
CA MET A 161 9.40 -17.42 -1.71
C MET A 161 8.29 -17.32 -2.76
N ALA A 162 8.16 -16.18 -3.43
CA ALA A 162 7.15 -15.96 -4.47
C ALA A 162 7.57 -16.48 -5.86
N GLU A 163 8.73 -17.11 -5.98
CA GLU A 163 9.23 -17.75 -7.21
C GLU A 163 8.56 -19.13 -7.50
#